data_7117c93882e52d9c6e494293c6354825
#
_entry.id   7117c93882e52d9c6e494293c6354825
#
_cell.length_a   1.000
_cell.length_b   1.000
_cell.length_c   1.000
_cell.angle_alpha   90.00
_cell.angle_beta   90.00
_cell.angle_gamma   90.00
#
_symmetry.space_group_name_H-M   'P 1'
#
loop_
_entity.id
_entity.type
_entity.pdbx_description
1 polymer ?
#
loop_
_entity_poly.entity_id
_entity_poly.type
_entity_poly.pdbx_seq_one_letter_code
_entity_poly.pdbx_strand_id
1 'polypeptide(L)'
;MNKHATTYEPISKPTKERQGSGRTSTKARTVRAWDLPTRLFKWSLVALIATAWISSGFADPDMTVHKAAGYGILVLLIYRLLWGIFGGSTARFSTFVRSPASAWFYLRLLRQGRAKPYLGHNPAGGLMVIGLLLGCSVQVLLGLFSSDGVTAAGPFAGMVGDTVAGWVAEIHAAWFYFVILGLAGLHIAANLYYQFVKRDNIIGAMITGRKDVRPYVDGREAQGGSLAVAGICLLVAAGVVYGAVALFGSSV
;
A
#
# COMPACT_ATOMS: atom_id res chain seq x y z
N MET A 1 67.47 16.29 64.38
CA MET A 1 67.34 14.87 64.02
C MET A 1 65.88 14.47 64.33
N ASN A 2 64.99 14.55 63.34
CA ASN A 2 63.59 14.16 63.55
C ASN A 2 63.24 13.11 62.50
N LYS A 3 63.00 11.90 62.96
CA LYS A 3 62.52 10.77 62.12
C LYS A 3 61.04 10.81 62.08
N HIS A 4 60.46 11.12 60.87
CA HIS A 4 59.06 10.90 60.60
C HIS A 4 58.85 9.45 60.22
N ALA A 5 58.12 8.72 61.06
CA ALA A 5 57.63 7.40 60.74
C ALA A 5 56.33 7.53 59.88
N THR A 6 56.38 7.02 58.66
CA THR A 6 55.26 6.95 57.78
C THR A 6 54.49 5.67 58.12
N THR A 7 53.24 5.85 58.64
CA THR A 7 52.32 4.75 58.93
C THR A 7 51.65 4.32 57.61
N TYR A 8 51.82 3.07 57.27
CA TYR A 8 51.17 2.45 56.12
C TYR A 8 49.75 2.02 56.50
N GLU A 9 48.70 2.65 55.85
CA GLU A 9 47.35 2.15 55.95
C GLU A 9 47.11 1.02 54.94
N PRO A 10 46.42 -0.07 55.30
CA PRO A 10 46.15 -1.17 54.37
C PRO A 10 45.00 -0.80 53.42
N ILE A 11 45.26 -1.00 52.13
CA ILE A 11 44.31 -0.81 51.02
C ILE A 11 43.08 -1.70 51.26
N SER A 12 41.90 -1.08 51.42
CA SER A 12 40.62 -1.73 51.50
C SER A 12 40.30 -2.46 50.18
N LYS A 13 39.90 -3.75 50.29
CA LYS A 13 39.49 -4.59 49.18
C LYS A 13 38.31 -3.96 48.43
N PRO A 14 38.27 -3.95 47.08
CA PRO A 14 37.15 -3.44 46.34
C PRO A 14 35.89 -4.29 46.60
N THR A 15 34.84 -3.62 47.05
CA THR A 15 33.50 -4.17 47.23
C THR A 15 33.00 -4.63 45.85
N LYS A 16 32.66 -5.93 45.72
CA LYS A 16 31.97 -6.45 44.54
C LYS A 16 30.59 -5.75 44.42
N GLU A 17 30.51 -4.76 43.55
CA GLU A 17 29.20 -4.25 43.08
C GLU A 17 28.45 -5.41 42.42
N ARG A 18 27.32 -5.77 43.01
CA ARG A 18 26.32 -6.62 42.38
C ARG A 18 25.86 -5.94 41.12
N GLN A 19 26.40 -6.35 39.96
CA GLN A 19 25.74 -6.06 38.66
C GLN A 19 24.39 -6.74 38.68
N GLY A 20 23.36 -5.98 39.07
CA GLY A 20 21.99 -6.31 38.83
C GLY A 20 21.77 -6.37 37.33
N SER A 21 21.64 -7.59 36.76
CA SER A 21 21.26 -7.81 35.38
C SER A 21 19.80 -7.45 35.22
N GLY A 22 19.50 -6.15 35.27
CA GLY A 22 18.25 -5.61 34.73
C GLY A 22 18.34 -5.75 33.21
N ARG A 23 17.84 -6.84 32.64
CA ARG A 23 17.42 -6.90 31.24
C ARG A 23 16.32 -5.86 31.07
N THR A 24 16.70 -4.59 30.93
CA THR A 24 15.82 -3.59 30.34
C THR A 24 15.62 -4.03 28.89
N SER A 25 14.47 -4.63 28.62
CA SER A 25 13.97 -4.83 27.28
C SER A 25 13.92 -3.45 26.64
N THR A 26 14.95 -3.09 25.91
CA THR A 26 15.00 -1.89 25.08
C THR A 26 13.95 -2.08 24.01
N LYS A 27 12.74 -1.58 24.29
CA LYS A 27 11.63 -1.54 23.33
C LYS A 27 12.17 -0.88 22.07
N ALA A 28 12.31 -1.65 20.98
CA ALA A 28 12.89 -1.15 19.75
C ALA A 28 12.19 0.15 19.36
N ARG A 29 12.95 1.23 19.23
CA ARG A 29 12.39 2.54 18.88
C ARG A 29 11.85 2.44 17.46
N THR A 30 10.56 2.79 17.28
CA THR A 30 9.90 2.77 15.98
C THR A 30 9.46 4.17 15.58
N VAL A 31 9.41 4.43 14.28
CA VAL A 31 8.92 5.66 13.67
C VAL A 31 7.67 5.38 12.83
N ARG A 32 6.81 6.37 12.67
CA ARG A 32 5.66 6.28 11.78
C ARG A 32 6.15 6.21 10.33
N ALA A 33 5.69 5.20 9.59
CA ALA A 33 5.93 5.04 8.16
C ALA A 33 4.65 5.25 7.34
N TRP A 34 3.49 4.79 7.85
CA TRP A 34 2.21 4.84 7.15
C TRP A 34 1.11 5.38 8.05
N ASP A 35 0.30 6.29 7.51
CA ASP A 35 -0.91 6.76 8.18
C ASP A 35 -2.05 5.73 8.08
N LEU A 36 -3.04 5.88 8.96
CA LEU A 36 -4.20 4.98 9.02
C LEU A 36 -5.01 4.99 7.71
N PRO A 37 -5.32 6.15 7.09
CA PRO A 37 -6.06 6.20 5.84
C PRO A 37 -5.39 5.41 4.71
N THR A 38 -4.07 5.52 4.54
CA THR A 38 -3.31 4.76 3.54
C THR A 38 -3.38 3.26 3.79
N ARG A 39 -3.32 2.83 5.06
CA ARG A 39 -3.39 1.42 5.43
C ARG A 39 -4.78 0.85 5.18
N LEU A 40 -5.83 1.55 5.59
CA LEU A 40 -7.22 1.16 5.34
C LEU A 40 -7.48 1.05 3.83
N PHE A 41 -7.07 2.04 3.04
CA PHE A 41 -7.16 1.99 1.58
C PHE A 41 -6.57 0.68 1.02
N LYS A 42 -5.33 0.35 1.39
CA LYS A 42 -4.63 -0.83 0.86
C LYS A 42 -5.36 -2.14 1.19
N TRP A 43 -5.75 -2.33 2.46
CA TRP A 43 -6.42 -3.56 2.89
C TRP A 43 -7.84 -3.67 2.35
N SER A 44 -8.58 -2.56 2.29
CA SER A 44 -9.92 -2.53 1.66
C SER A 44 -9.84 -2.84 0.18
N LEU A 45 -8.84 -2.31 -0.54
CA LEU A 45 -8.65 -2.60 -1.96
C LEU A 45 -8.39 -4.10 -2.19
N VAL A 46 -7.50 -4.71 -1.40
CA VAL A 46 -7.22 -6.16 -1.48
C VAL A 46 -8.49 -6.98 -1.21
N ALA A 47 -9.24 -6.62 -0.16
CA ALA A 47 -10.48 -7.30 0.18
C ALA A 47 -11.52 -7.21 -0.94
N LEU A 48 -11.73 -6.01 -1.51
CA LEU A 48 -12.70 -5.81 -2.60
C LEU A 48 -12.30 -6.51 -3.89
N ILE A 49 -10.99 -6.51 -4.26
CA ILE A 49 -10.51 -7.28 -5.43
C ILE A 49 -10.75 -8.78 -5.22
N ALA A 50 -10.45 -9.30 -4.04
CA ALA A 50 -10.71 -10.70 -3.72
C ALA A 50 -12.21 -11.02 -3.76
N THR A 51 -13.06 -10.15 -3.21
CA THR A 51 -14.52 -10.29 -3.25
C THR A 51 -15.02 -10.29 -4.69
N ALA A 52 -14.59 -9.34 -5.52
CA ALA A 52 -14.98 -9.28 -6.92
C ALA A 52 -14.57 -10.53 -7.69
N TRP A 53 -13.35 -11.03 -7.47
CA TRP A 53 -12.86 -12.24 -8.14
C TRP A 53 -13.61 -13.49 -7.68
N ILE A 54 -13.81 -13.67 -6.38
CA ILE A 54 -14.52 -14.83 -5.83
C ILE A 54 -15.97 -14.83 -6.30
N SER A 55 -16.67 -13.70 -6.22
CA SER A 55 -18.08 -13.62 -6.62
C SER A 55 -18.29 -13.87 -8.12
N SER A 56 -17.35 -13.51 -8.98
CA SER A 56 -17.46 -13.79 -10.42
C SER A 56 -17.40 -15.29 -10.78
N GLY A 57 -16.88 -16.13 -9.88
CA GLY A 57 -16.77 -17.59 -10.08
C GLY A 57 -17.76 -18.42 -9.27
N PHE A 58 -18.46 -17.86 -8.29
CA PHE A 58 -19.31 -18.58 -7.35
C PHE A 58 -20.69 -17.92 -7.22
N ALA A 59 -21.73 -18.59 -7.74
CA ALA A 59 -23.16 -18.41 -7.42
C ALA A 59 -23.63 -16.95 -7.19
N ASP A 60 -23.18 -16.01 -8.03
CA ASP A 60 -23.68 -14.62 -8.10
C ASP A 60 -24.24 -14.38 -9.54
N PRO A 61 -25.38 -15.00 -9.88
CA PRO A 61 -25.89 -15.01 -11.26
C PRO A 61 -26.06 -13.60 -11.84
N ASP A 62 -26.52 -12.65 -11.02
CA ASP A 62 -26.78 -11.26 -11.45
C ASP A 62 -25.52 -10.38 -11.30
N MET A 63 -24.37 -10.97 -10.92
CA MET A 63 -23.13 -10.24 -10.65
C MET A 63 -23.30 -9.08 -9.64
N THR A 64 -24.28 -9.17 -8.73
CA THR A 64 -24.61 -8.09 -7.79
C THR A 64 -23.46 -7.79 -6.85
N VAL A 65 -22.86 -8.84 -6.25
CA VAL A 65 -21.70 -8.69 -5.32
C VAL A 65 -20.48 -8.24 -6.10
N HIS A 66 -20.25 -8.79 -7.30
CA HIS A 66 -19.16 -8.41 -8.17
C HIS A 66 -19.25 -6.91 -8.55
N LYS A 67 -20.40 -6.45 -9.00
CA LYS A 67 -20.66 -5.03 -9.36
C LYS A 67 -20.47 -4.12 -8.15
N ALA A 68 -21.02 -4.48 -6.98
CA ALA A 68 -20.87 -3.70 -5.75
C ALA A 68 -19.39 -3.58 -5.32
N ALA A 69 -18.63 -4.67 -5.41
CA ALA A 69 -17.19 -4.66 -5.14
C ALA A 69 -16.43 -3.79 -6.17
N GLY A 70 -16.83 -3.85 -7.45
CA GLY A 70 -16.27 -3.01 -8.52
C GLY A 70 -16.49 -1.52 -8.27
N TYR A 71 -17.69 -1.11 -7.86
CA TYR A 71 -17.96 0.28 -7.46
C TYR A 71 -17.15 0.69 -6.24
N GLY A 72 -17.03 -0.19 -5.25
CA GLY A 72 -16.17 0.05 -4.09
C GLY A 72 -14.69 0.24 -4.48
N ILE A 73 -14.18 -0.56 -5.41
CA ILE A 73 -12.81 -0.40 -5.95
C ILE A 73 -12.69 0.96 -6.65
N LEU A 74 -13.65 1.36 -7.48
CA LEU A 74 -13.63 2.66 -8.18
C LEU A 74 -13.63 3.83 -7.19
N VAL A 75 -14.45 3.77 -6.14
CA VAL A 75 -14.43 4.76 -5.04
C VAL A 75 -13.05 4.83 -4.40
N LEU A 76 -12.45 3.68 -4.09
CA LEU A 76 -11.12 3.64 -3.50
C LEU A 76 -10.03 4.16 -4.45
N LEU A 77 -10.13 3.94 -5.74
CA LEU A 77 -9.17 4.47 -6.72
C LEU A 77 -9.24 5.99 -6.79
N ILE A 78 -10.44 6.58 -6.89
CA ILE A 78 -10.63 8.03 -6.87
C ILE A 78 -10.17 8.60 -5.53
N TYR A 79 -10.56 7.97 -4.41
CA TYR A 79 -10.05 8.32 -3.09
C TYR A 79 -8.51 8.34 -3.06
N ARG A 80 -7.85 7.32 -3.63
CA ARG A 80 -6.39 7.23 -3.64
C ARG A 80 -5.73 8.33 -4.46
N LEU A 81 -6.36 8.75 -5.56
CA LEU A 81 -5.87 9.90 -6.32
C LEU A 81 -5.94 11.19 -5.48
N LEU A 82 -7.08 11.45 -4.84
CA LEU A 82 -7.24 12.61 -3.94
C LEU A 82 -6.27 12.53 -2.75
N TRP A 83 -6.16 11.36 -2.10
CA TRP A 83 -5.24 11.14 -1.00
C TRP A 83 -3.77 11.21 -1.43
N GLY A 84 -3.49 10.97 -2.69
CA GLY A 84 -2.17 11.15 -3.31
C GLY A 84 -1.77 12.62 -3.46
N ILE A 85 -2.71 13.55 -3.34
CA ILE A 85 -2.48 15.00 -3.38
C ILE A 85 -2.55 15.57 -1.96
N PHE A 86 -3.61 15.30 -1.21
CA PHE A 86 -3.94 15.93 0.06
C PHE A 86 -3.51 15.14 1.30
N GLY A 87 -3.06 13.89 1.13
CA GLY A 87 -2.74 12.95 2.20
C GLY A 87 -1.41 13.19 2.92
N GLY A 88 -1.07 12.22 3.77
CA GLY A 88 0.19 12.22 4.53
C GLY A 88 1.44 12.17 3.65
N SER A 89 2.59 12.50 4.23
CA SER A 89 3.85 12.67 3.47
C SER A 89 4.26 11.44 2.67
N THR A 90 4.05 10.23 3.17
CA THR A 90 4.37 8.98 2.46
C THR A 90 3.29 8.53 1.48
N ALA A 91 2.10 9.15 1.52
CA ALA A 91 0.99 8.89 0.62
C ALA A 91 1.02 9.75 -0.65
N ARG A 92 1.61 10.95 -0.58
CA ARG A 92 1.63 11.91 -1.69
C ARG A 92 2.47 11.43 -2.86
N PHE A 93 1.92 11.51 -4.08
CA PHE A 93 2.62 11.11 -5.31
C PHE A 93 3.92 11.89 -5.51
N SER A 94 3.94 13.18 -5.20
CA SER A 94 5.12 14.05 -5.33
C SER A 94 6.32 13.58 -4.49
N THR A 95 6.09 12.84 -3.42
CA THR A 95 7.16 12.37 -2.54
C THR A 95 7.82 11.07 -2.99
N PHE A 96 7.09 10.19 -3.67
CA PHE A 96 7.60 8.86 -4.00
C PHE A 96 7.63 8.50 -5.48
N VAL A 97 6.85 9.19 -6.34
CA VAL A 97 6.90 8.93 -7.78
C VAL A 97 8.21 9.47 -8.34
N ARG A 98 8.96 8.58 -8.98
CA ARG A 98 10.26 8.86 -9.60
C ARG A 98 10.25 8.37 -11.04
N SER A 99 11.20 8.87 -11.85
CA SER A 99 11.32 8.44 -13.24
C SER A 99 11.64 6.95 -13.37
N PRO A 100 11.27 6.29 -14.48
CA PRO A 100 11.65 4.90 -14.75
C PRO A 100 13.16 4.68 -14.70
N ALA A 101 13.95 5.67 -15.12
CA ALA A 101 15.42 5.60 -15.02
C ALA A 101 15.90 5.52 -13.57
N SER A 102 15.27 6.27 -12.65
CA SER A 102 15.58 6.20 -11.21
C SER A 102 15.23 4.84 -10.63
N ALA A 103 14.12 4.24 -11.05
CA ALA A 103 13.73 2.89 -10.63
C ALA A 103 14.71 1.84 -11.14
N TRP A 104 15.11 1.93 -12.41
CA TRP A 104 16.13 1.05 -13.00
C TRP A 104 17.47 1.15 -12.28
N PHE A 105 17.93 2.37 -12.00
CA PHE A 105 19.16 2.61 -11.24
C PHE A 105 19.07 2.01 -9.83
N TYR A 106 17.91 2.21 -9.15
CA TYR A 106 17.66 1.61 -7.84
C TYR A 106 17.71 0.08 -7.87
N LEU A 107 17.10 -0.57 -8.87
CA LEU A 107 17.15 -2.03 -9.03
C LEU A 107 18.58 -2.54 -9.27
N ARG A 108 19.40 -1.79 -10.02
CA ARG A 108 20.82 -2.11 -10.20
C ARG A 108 21.57 -2.06 -8.86
N LEU A 109 21.36 -1.01 -8.05
CA LEU A 109 21.95 -0.90 -6.70
C LEU A 109 21.45 -2.02 -5.77
N LEU A 110 20.18 -2.40 -5.90
CA LEU A 110 19.58 -3.49 -5.13
C LEU A 110 20.27 -4.83 -5.40
N ARG A 111 20.51 -5.13 -6.69
CA ARG A 111 21.26 -6.34 -7.10
C ARG A 111 22.70 -6.35 -6.60
N GLN A 112 23.33 -5.17 -6.49
CA GLN A 112 24.70 -5.01 -5.97
C GLN A 112 24.74 -5.01 -4.42
N GLY A 113 23.62 -5.14 -3.72
CA GLY A 113 23.55 -5.04 -2.26
C GLY A 113 23.76 -3.62 -1.70
N ARG A 114 23.82 -2.59 -2.55
CA ARG A 114 24.14 -1.19 -2.22
C ARG A 114 22.91 -0.29 -2.08
N ALA A 115 21.71 -0.81 -2.29
CA ALA A 115 20.47 -0.04 -2.15
C ALA A 115 20.26 0.40 -0.70
N LYS A 116 20.03 1.70 -0.50
CA LYS A 116 19.72 2.29 0.81
C LYS A 116 18.24 2.07 1.15
N PRO A 117 17.88 2.00 2.45
CA PRO A 117 16.49 1.82 2.89
C PRO A 117 15.67 3.09 2.68
N TYR A 118 14.37 2.90 2.41
CA TYR A 118 13.36 3.95 2.30
C TYR A 118 12.30 3.78 3.41
N LEU A 119 11.85 4.90 3.96
CA LEU A 119 10.77 4.91 4.94
C LEU A 119 9.44 4.57 4.25
N GLY A 120 9.13 5.26 3.16
CA GLY A 120 7.98 5.05 2.30
C GLY A 120 8.27 4.10 1.13
N HIS A 121 7.99 4.56 -0.09
CA HIS A 121 8.25 3.79 -1.30
C HIS A 121 9.63 4.11 -1.86
N ASN A 122 10.43 3.07 -2.14
CA ASN A 122 11.61 3.23 -2.98
C ASN A 122 11.20 3.48 -4.45
N PRO A 123 12.11 3.93 -5.32
CA PRO A 123 11.79 4.28 -6.71
C PRO A 123 11.07 3.17 -7.50
N ALA A 124 11.47 1.91 -7.35
CA ALA A 124 10.82 0.78 -8.02
C ALA A 124 9.43 0.49 -7.41
N GLY A 125 9.30 0.57 -6.08
CA GLY A 125 8.02 0.44 -5.39
C GLY A 125 7.03 1.56 -5.75
N GLY A 126 7.52 2.78 -5.97
CA GLY A 126 6.70 3.89 -6.46
C GLY A 126 6.11 3.61 -7.86
N LEU A 127 6.91 3.10 -8.80
CA LEU A 127 6.40 2.68 -10.12
C LEU A 127 5.42 1.51 -10.01
N MET A 128 5.66 0.55 -9.12
CA MET A 128 4.72 -0.54 -8.86
C MET A 128 3.36 -0.01 -8.39
N VAL A 129 3.33 0.99 -7.50
CA VAL A 129 2.08 1.61 -7.06
C VAL A 129 1.35 2.25 -8.24
N ILE A 130 2.04 2.99 -9.11
CA ILE A 130 1.44 3.58 -10.31
C ILE A 130 0.91 2.48 -11.25
N GLY A 131 1.70 1.43 -11.49
CA GLY A 131 1.28 0.29 -12.32
C GLY A 131 0.01 -0.39 -11.79
N LEU A 132 -0.06 -0.66 -10.49
CA LEU A 132 -1.24 -1.25 -9.85
C LEU A 132 -2.47 -0.31 -9.93
N LEU A 133 -2.30 0.98 -9.67
CA LEU A 133 -3.41 1.94 -9.77
C LEU A 133 -3.94 2.05 -11.19
N LEU A 134 -3.06 2.15 -12.19
CA LEU A 134 -3.45 2.17 -13.61
C LEU A 134 -4.10 0.86 -14.04
N GLY A 135 -3.51 -0.28 -13.69
CA GLY A 135 -4.06 -1.60 -13.97
C GLY A 135 -5.46 -1.78 -13.40
N CYS A 136 -5.66 -1.45 -12.13
CA CYS A 136 -6.98 -1.49 -11.49
C CYS A 136 -7.97 -0.48 -12.10
N SER A 137 -7.50 0.71 -12.50
CA SER A 137 -8.36 1.70 -13.16
C SER A 137 -8.88 1.19 -14.51
N VAL A 138 -8.00 0.62 -15.33
CA VAL A 138 -8.40 -0.01 -16.60
C VAL A 138 -9.37 -1.16 -16.35
N GLN A 139 -9.07 -2.04 -15.37
CA GLN A 139 -9.94 -3.16 -15.00
C GLN A 139 -11.36 -2.70 -14.70
N VAL A 140 -11.50 -1.70 -13.82
CA VAL A 140 -12.84 -1.19 -13.44
C VAL A 140 -13.52 -0.49 -14.61
N LEU A 141 -12.80 0.33 -15.38
CA LEU A 141 -13.37 0.99 -16.56
C LEU A 141 -13.89 -0.03 -17.56
N LEU A 142 -13.16 -1.09 -17.85
CA LEU A 142 -13.65 -2.18 -18.71
C LEU A 142 -14.93 -2.79 -18.12
N GLY A 143 -15.00 -3.06 -16.81
CA GLY A 143 -16.18 -3.61 -16.15
C GLY A 143 -17.42 -2.71 -16.25
N LEU A 144 -17.26 -1.37 -16.26
CA LEU A 144 -18.38 -0.44 -16.40
C LEU A 144 -19.07 -0.54 -17.77
N PHE A 145 -18.34 -0.92 -18.82
CA PHE A 145 -18.84 -1.01 -20.21
C PHE A 145 -19.05 -2.46 -20.69
N SER A 146 -18.79 -3.46 -19.83
CA SER A 146 -18.90 -4.88 -20.18
C SER A 146 -20.34 -5.37 -20.10
N SER A 147 -20.70 -6.38 -20.92
CA SER A 147 -21.94 -7.15 -20.81
C SER A 147 -21.69 -8.60 -21.28
N ASP A 148 -22.32 -9.57 -20.59
CA ASP A 148 -22.34 -10.97 -21.04
C ASP A 148 -23.50 -11.25 -22.02
N GLY A 149 -24.35 -10.25 -22.27
CA GLY A 149 -25.49 -10.32 -23.17
C GLY A 149 -26.69 -11.13 -22.62
N VAL A 150 -26.61 -11.64 -21.38
CA VAL A 150 -27.65 -12.54 -20.81
C VAL A 150 -28.14 -12.04 -19.45
N THR A 151 -27.24 -11.97 -18.45
CA THR A 151 -27.62 -11.75 -17.05
C THR A 151 -26.90 -10.56 -16.42
N ALA A 152 -25.75 -10.19 -16.92
CA ALA A 152 -24.90 -9.18 -16.27
C ALA A 152 -24.43 -8.13 -17.25
N ALA A 153 -24.71 -6.87 -16.93
CA ALA A 153 -24.20 -5.71 -17.66
C ALA A 153 -23.64 -4.66 -16.68
N GLY A 154 -22.58 -4.01 -17.09
CA GLY A 154 -22.07 -2.81 -16.45
C GLY A 154 -23.02 -1.62 -16.71
N PRO A 155 -22.99 -0.58 -15.86
CA PRO A 155 -23.94 0.54 -15.93
C PRO A 155 -23.85 1.35 -17.22
N PHE A 156 -22.74 1.25 -17.95
CA PHE A 156 -22.52 2.00 -19.20
C PHE A 156 -22.44 1.10 -20.44
N ALA A 157 -22.77 -0.20 -20.31
CA ALA A 157 -22.73 -1.14 -21.42
C ALA A 157 -23.61 -0.70 -22.60
N GLY A 158 -24.84 -0.16 -22.33
CA GLY A 158 -25.72 0.34 -23.33
C GLY A 158 -25.18 1.53 -24.15
N MET A 159 -24.17 2.25 -23.66
CA MET A 159 -23.57 3.36 -24.41
C MET A 159 -22.69 2.90 -25.59
N VAL A 160 -22.22 1.66 -25.57
CA VAL A 160 -21.30 1.13 -26.60
C VAL A 160 -21.97 0.09 -27.51
N GLY A 161 -23.18 -0.37 -27.15
CA GLY A 161 -23.91 -1.42 -27.87
C GLY A 161 -23.40 -2.84 -27.57
N ASP A 162 -24.28 -3.84 -27.81
CA ASP A 162 -24.07 -5.22 -27.31
C ASP A 162 -22.80 -5.88 -27.82
N THR A 163 -22.49 -5.73 -29.11
CA THR A 163 -21.29 -6.35 -29.68
C THR A 163 -20.00 -5.81 -29.03
N VAL A 164 -19.91 -4.51 -28.84
CA VAL A 164 -18.72 -3.89 -28.21
C VAL A 164 -18.68 -4.22 -26.73
N ALA A 165 -19.82 -4.18 -26.02
CA ALA A 165 -19.92 -4.55 -24.62
C ALA A 165 -19.46 -6.00 -24.37
N GLY A 166 -19.78 -6.93 -25.28
CA GLY A 166 -19.32 -8.33 -25.24
C GLY A 166 -17.79 -8.44 -25.38
N TRP A 167 -17.19 -7.74 -26.37
CA TRP A 167 -15.74 -7.72 -26.49
C TRP A 167 -15.05 -7.10 -25.27
N VAL A 168 -15.62 -6.04 -24.70
CA VAL A 168 -15.11 -5.42 -23.48
C VAL A 168 -15.15 -6.39 -22.31
N ALA A 169 -16.18 -7.25 -22.21
CA ALA A 169 -16.25 -8.28 -21.17
C ALA A 169 -15.12 -9.30 -21.30
N GLU A 170 -14.81 -9.76 -22.52
CA GLU A 170 -13.69 -10.65 -22.77
C GLU A 170 -12.34 -10.00 -22.39
N ILE A 171 -12.15 -8.74 -22.78
CA ILE A 171 -10.94 -7.97 -22.43
C ILE A 171 -10.87 -7.76 -20.93
N HIS A 172 -11.98 -7.46 -20.24
CA HIS A 172 -12.05 -7.31 -18.80
C HIS A 172 -11.57 -8.58 -18.08
N ALA A 173 -12.03 -9.74 -18.50
CA ALA A 173 -11.60 -11.02 -17.95
C ALA A 173 -10.10 -11.28 -18.23
N ALA A 174 -9.66 -11.12 -19.48
CA ALA A 174 -8.26 -11.30 -19.85
C ALA A 174 -7.31 -10.35 -19.10
N TRP A 175 -7.70 -9.07 -18.98
CA TRP A 175 -6.93 -8.06 -18.24
C TRP A 175 -6.73 -8.42 -16.79
N PHE A 176 -7.77 -8.97 -16.12
CA PHE A 176 -7.65 -9.44 -14.76
C PHE A 176 -6.60 -10.54 -14.63
N TYR A 177 -6.70 -11.61 -15.42
CA TYR A 177 -5.81 -12.75 -15.32
C TYR A 177 -4.35 -12.43 -15.68
N PHE A 178 -4.13 -11.64 -16.74
CA PHE A 178 -2.77 -11.37 -17.21
C PHE A 178 -2.14 -10.14 -16.56
N VAL A 179 -2.89 -9.07 -16.37
CA VAL A 179 -2.34 -7.80 -15.86
C VAL A 179 -2.49 -7.70 -14.34
N ILE A 180 -3.73 -7.85 -13.82
CA ILE A 180 -3.94 -7.64 -12.38
C ILE A 180 -3.24 -8.72 -11.56
N LEU A 181 -3.43 -10.00 -11.88
CA LEU A 181 -2.76 -11.09 -11.16
C LEU A 181 -1.25 -11.06 -11.37
N GLY A 182 -0.77 -10.70 -12.57
CA GLY A 182 0.65 -10.55 -12.86
C GLY A 182 1.30 -9.45 -12.00
N LEU A 183 0.70 -8.26 -11.95
CA LEU A 183 1.17 -7.15 -11.12
C LEU A 183 1.06 -7.47 -9.62
N ALA A 184 -0.03 -8.10 -9.18
CA ALA A 184 -0.21 -8.52 -7.80
C ALA A 184 0.84 -9.56 -7.40
N GLY A 185 1.08 -10.57 -8.23
CA GLY A 185 2.12 -11.57 -8.02
C GLY A 185 3.52 -10.96 -7.89
N LEU A 186 3.87 -10.05 -8.82
CA LEU A 186 5.14 -9.33 -8.76
C LEU A 186 5.24 -8.46 -7.50
N HIS A 187 4.15 -7.77 -7.13
CA HIS A 187 4.09 -6.97 -5.90
C HIS A 187 4.28 -7.81 -4.64
N ILE A 188 3.60 -8.95 -4.56
CA ILE A 188 3.74 -9.90 -3.44
C ILE A 188 5.17 -10.44 -3.38
N ALA A 189 5.72 -10.91 -4.50
CA ALA A 189 7.09 -11.42 -4.57
C ALA A 189 8.12 -10.38 -4.11
N ALA A 190 7.97 -9.11 -4.54
CA ALA A 190 8.82 -8.02 -4.09
C ALA A 190 8.71 -7.80 -2.57
N ASN A 191 7.48 -7.78 -2.00
CA ASN A 191 7.29 -7.61 -0.57
C ASN A 191 7.90 -8.78 0.24
N LEU A 192 7.75 -10.02 -0.23
CA LEU A 192 8.37 -11.19 0.40
C LEU A 192 9.91 -11.12 0.34
N TYR A 193 10.47 -10.69 -0.81
CA TYR A 193 11.90 -10.46 -0.94
C TYR A 193 12.41 -9.43 0.10
N TYR A 194 11.73 -8.30 0.25
CA TYR A 194 12.10 -7.31 1.27
C TYR A 194 11.95 -7.86 2.69
N GLN A 195 10.86 -8.56 2.97
CA GLN A 195 10.57 -9.12 4.28
C GLN A 195 11.62 -10.15 4.70
N PHE A 196 11.95 -11.12 3.84
CA PHE A 196 12.76 -12.27 4.21
C PHE A 196 14.23 -12.12 3.82
N VAL A 197 14.54 -11.58 2.64
CA VAL A 197 15.92 -11.45 2.17
C VAL A 197 16.57 -10.16 2.68
N LYS A 198 15.88 -9.03 2.57
CA LYS A 198 16.38 -7.74 3.05
C LYS A 198 16.15 -7.51 4.53
N ARG A 199 15.34 -8.34 5.18
CA ARG A 199 14.95 -8.24 6.59
C ARG A 199 14.39 -6.84 6.93
N ASP A 200 13.63 -6.27 5.99
CA ASP A 200 12.87 -5.03 6.18
C ASP A 200 11.40 -5.38 6.41
N ASN A 201 10.91 -5.17 7.63
CA ASN A 201 9.55 -5.54 8.03
C ASN A 201 8.49 -4.66 7.36
N ILE A 202 8.32 -4.84 6.04
CA ILE A 202 7.36 -4.07 5.24
C ILE A 202 5.93 -4.50 5.54
N ILE A 203 5.68 -5.81 5.67
CA ILE A 203 4.35 -6.35 5.91
C ILE A 203 3.84 -5.90 7.29
N GLY A 204 4.66 -6.05 8.33
CA GLY A 204 4.32 -5.55 9.66
C GLY A 204 4.09 -4.03 9.68
N ALA A 205 4.87 -3.27 8.90
CA ALA A 205 4.66 -1.82 8.77
C ALA A 205 3.32 -1.47 8.09
N MET A 206 2.82 -2.30 7.17
CA MET A 206 1.49 -2.12 6.56
C MET A 206 0.35 -2.40 7.55
N ILE A 207 0.57 -3.21 8.57
CA ILE A 207 -0.41 -3.50 9.63
C ILE A 207 -0.33 -2.45 10.74
N THR A 208 0.88 -2.20 11.26
CA THR A 208 1.09 -1.34 12.44
C THR A 208 1.23 0.15 12.10
N GLY A 209 1.62 0.47 10.88
CA GLY A 209 1.98 1.83 10.44
C GLY A 209 3.38 2.26 10.85
N ARG A 210 4.19 1.39 11.46
CA ARG A 210 5.47 1.74 12.07
C ARG A 210 6.62 0.89 11.52
N LYS A 211 7.80 1.50 11.42
CA LYS A 211 9.07 0.84 11.08
C LYS A 211 10.12 1.09 12.16
N ASP A 212 11.14 0.24 12.20
CA ASP A 212 12.28 0.43 13.10
C ASP A 212 13.04 1.72 12.75
N VAL A 213 13.60 2.39 13.78
CA VAL A 213 14.42 3.59 13.58
C VAL A 213 15.71 3.20 12.87
N ARG A 214 15.92 3.75 11.68
CA ARG A 214 17.17 3.66 10.91
C ARG A 214 17.32 4.90 9.99
N PRO A 215 18.50 5.17 9.42
CA PRO A 215 18.66 6.27 8.47
C PRO A 215 17.99 5.93 7.14
N TYR A 216 16.79 6.46 6.91
CA TYR A 216 16.07 6.35 5.65
C TYR A 216 16.44 7.49 4.70
N VAL A 217 16.40 7.23 3.38
CA VAL A 217 16.74 8.22 2.34
C VAL A 217 15.68 9.32 2.24
N ASP A 218 14.40 8.97 2.46
CA ASP A 218 13.24 9.79 2.19
C ASP A 218 12.62 10.45 3.44
N GLY A 219 13.28 10.34 4.58
CA GLY A 219 12.86 11.02 5.82
C GLY A 219 13.10 10.25 7.09
N ARG A 220 12.91 10.92 8.22
CA ARG A 220 13.08 10.31 9.55
C ARG A 220 11.80 9.71 10.09
N GLU A 221 10.66 10.37 9.83
CA GLU A 221 9.33 9.96 10.25
C GLU A 221 8.28 10.49 9.27
N ALA A 222 7.21 9.72 9.01
CA ALA A 222 6.12 10.16 8.17
C ALA A 222 5.20 11.14 8.92
N GLN A 223 4.82 12.23 8.26
CA GLN A 223 3.73 13.10 8.69
C GLN A 223 2.41 12.49 8.22
N GLY A 224 1.52 12.16 9.17
CA GLY A 224 0.20 11.65 8.86
C GLY A 224 -0.71 12.72 8.25
N GLY A 225 -1.64 12.30 7.40
CA GLY A 225 -2.69 13.17 6.91
C GLY A 225 -3.84 13.34 7.91
N SER A 226 -4.65 14.37 7.75
CA SER A 226 -5.84 14.63 8.56
C SER A 226 -6.93 13.60 8.27
N LEU A 227 -7.53 13.01 9.31
CA LEU A 227 -8.66 12.08 9.16
C LEU A 227 -9.90 12.77 8.58
N ALA A 228 -10.12 14.05 8.90
CA ALA A 228 -11.21 14.83 8.32
C ALA A 228 -11.04 14.99 6.80
N VAL A 229 -9.82 15.32 6.35
CA VAL A 229 -9.52 15.38 4.90
C VAL A 229 -9.69 14.01 4.25
N ALA A 230 -9.28 12.92 4.91
CA ALA A 230 -9.51 11.57 4.40
C ALA A 230 -11.01 11.26 4.23
N GLY A 231 -11.84 11.64 5.21
CA GLY A 231 -13.30 11.51 5.13
C GLY A 231 -13.89 12.32 3.98
N ILE A 232 -13.47 13.56 3.79
CA ILE A 232 -13.91 14.42 2.68
C ILE A 232 -13.52 13.79 1.33
N CYS A 233 -12.27 13.34 1.18
CA CYS A 233 -11.82 12.65 -0.03
C CYS A 233 -12.68 11.41 -0.35
N LEU A 234 -13.05 10.63 0.68
CA LEU A 234 -13.88 9.44 0.51
C LEU A 234 -15.31 9.81 0.09
N LEU A 235 -15.91 10.82 0.73
CA LEU A 235 -17.25 11.30 0.37
C LEU A 235 -17.30 11.86 -1.04
N VAL A 236 -16.30 12.64 -1.45
CA VAL A 236 -16.19 13.15 -2.82
C VAL A 236 -16.04 11.99 -3.80
N ALA A 237 -15.19 11.02 -3.51
CA ALA A 237 -15.02 9.84 -4.38
C ALA A 237 -16.31 9.05 -4.53
N ALA A 238 -17.02 8.79 -3.44
CA ALA A 238 -18.31 8.09 -3.46
C ALA A 238 -19.37 8.91 -4.24
N GLY A 239 -19.45 10.22 -3.99
CA GLY A 239 -20.38 11.11 -4.71
C GLY A 239 -20.13 11.11 -6.21
N VAL A 240 -18.88 11.11 -6.66
CA VAL A 240 -18.52 11.02 -8.09
C VAL A 240 -18.98 9.67 -8.69
N VAL A 241 -18.69 8.55 -8.04
CA VAL A 241 -19.03 7.21 -8.56
C VAL A 241 -20.55 7.01 -8.61
N TYR A 242 -21.21 7.16 -7.48
CA TYR A 242 -22.66 6.90 -7.41
C TYR A 242 -23.46 7.97 -8.16
N GLY A 243 -22.98 9.22 -8.20
CA GLY A 243 -23.57 10.27 -9.03
C GLY A 243 -23.46 9.96 -10.52
N ALA A 244 -22.31 9.49 -11.00
CA ALA A 244 -22.13 9.08 -12.38
C ALA A 244 -23.02 7.89 -12.76
N VAL A 245 -23.09 6.87 -11.89
CA VAL A 245 -23.97 5.71 -12.13
C VAL A 245 -25.44 6.11 -12.12
N ALA A 246 -25.86 6.99 -11.22
CA ALA A 246 -27.25 7.45 -11.15
C ALA A 246 -27.68 8.33 -12.35
N LEU A 247 -26.75 9.14 -12.88
CA LEU A 247 -27.03 10.06 -13.98
C LEU A 247 -26.92 9.42 -15.36
N PHE A 248 -26.01 8.47 -15.52
CA PHE A 248 -25.63 7.94 -16.83
C PHE A 248 -25.77 6.41 -16.93
N GLY A 249 -25.99 5.72 -15.81
CA GLY A 249 -26.18 4.27 -15.80
C GLY A 249 -27.56 3.95 -16.41
N SER A 250 -27.58 3.01 -17.36
CA SER A 250 -28.82 2.40 -17.80
C SER A 250 -29.39 1.57 -16.65
N SER A 251 -30.67 1.81 -16.32
CA SER A 251 -31.43 0.88 -15.48
C SER A 251 -31.64 -0.42 -16.28
N VAL A 252 -30.81 -1.42 -15.95
CA VAL A 252 -31.02 -2.81 -16.42
C VAL A 252 -31.92 -3.52 -15.44
#